data_10c774451c6f18f50f59fb03fef49a97
#
_entry.id   10c774451c6f18f50f59fb03fef49a97
#
_cell.length_a   1.000
_cell.length_b   1.000
_cell.length_c   1.000
_cell.angle_alpha   90.00
_cell.angle_beta   90.00
_cell.angle_gamma   90.00
#
_symmetry.space_group_name_H-M   'P 1'
#
loop_
_entity.id
_entity.type
_entity.pdbx_description
1 polymer ?
#
loop_
_entity_poly.entity_id
_entity_poly.type
_entity_poly.pdbx_seq_one_letter_code
_entity_poly.pdbx_strand_id
1 'polypeptide(L)'
;MYLILDHLTHYFIMADLPNLTSAATVIMVVEGLPITIQVDGANAPITAGNFVDLVERNVYDNTLFHRVVIDPTPFVAQGGDPQSKYPNVAANLLGSGGFIDPATGKVRNIPLEIKPKGATEPIYSKTFKEAGITVPPVLSNVVGSIAMARSSGTDTASSQFYFNLADNSTNLDGNYAVFGTVTQGFDVVNQIRVGNQIWDAAVVDGIIPSRVSGIISDANILNGFINTINRASLPLSYAYPRNLDADNVITMTPDITLNNHRGLLAGGGNDLVTGSTGNDVINGNAGNDSLDGNDANDYILGGKDNDIITGGQGNDILNGNRGDDTIFGGAGSDFIRGGQGNDSLNGNNGNDFLIGDLGTDTLTGGGGTDIFMLRGDEAATVSDINLADIITDFKVSEGDKIHILDTIPLANLSFTSSGNDTVIKITNSGILGIVKNVQPSVVQTATVITSPTDLALTIG
;
A
#
# COMPACT_ATOMS: atom_id res chain seq x y z
N MET A 1 -8.60 29.42 -30.17
CA MET A 1 -9.64 28.84 -29.32
C MET A 1 -9.51 27.32 -29.14
N TYR A 2 -9.13 26.54 -30.16
CA TYR A 2 -8.91 25.09 -30.02
C TYR A 2 -7.70 24.70 -29.13
N LEU A 3 -6.61 25.45 -29.15
CA LEU A 3 -5.40 25.20 -28.34
C LEU A 3 -5.59 25.46 -26.83
N ILE A 4 -6.53 26.33 -26.45
CA ILE A 4 -6.81 26.64 -25.04
C ILE A 4 -7.72 25.59 -24.41
N LEU A 5 -8.64 25.00 -25.19
CA LEU A 5 -9.49 23.91 -24.70
C LEU A 5 -8.70 22.60 -24.47
N ASP A 6 -7.71 22.34 -25.31
CA ASP A 6 -6.87 21.13 -25.19
C ASP A 6 -5.99 21.18 -23.95
N HIS A 7 -5.45 22.37 -23.61
CA HIS A 7 -4.69 22.58 -22.39
C HIS A 7 -5.53 22.48 -21.11
N LEU A 8 -6.77 22.97 -21.15
CA LEU A 8 -7.67 22.91 -20.00
C LEU A 8 -8.18 21.48 -19.74
N THR A 9 -8.47 20.72 -20.78
CA THR A 9 -8.89 19.30 -20.65
C THR A 9 -7.77 18.43 -20.10
N HIS A 10 -6.52 18.63 -20.51
CA HIS A 10 -5.37 17.92 -19.93
C HIS A 10 -5.12 18.29 -18.46
N TYR A 11 -5.29 19.55 -18.11
CA TYR A 11 -5.11 20.02 -16.74
C TYR A 11 -6.18 19.46 -15.78
N PHE A 12 -7.42 19.31 -16.22
CA PHE A 12 -8.50 18.69 -15.43
C PHE A 12 -8.30 17.19 -15.22
N ILE A 13 -7.76 16.46 -16.19
CA ILE A 13 -7.49 15.01 -16.07
C ILE A 13 -6.32 14.76 -15.11
N MET A 14 -5.34 15.67 -15.05
CA MET A 14 -4.19 15.53 -14.16
C MET A 14 -4.51 15.82 -12.68
N ALA A 15 -5.53 16.62 -12.41
CA ALA A 15 -5.91 16.99 -11.03
C ALA A 15 -6.47 15.81 -10.23
N ASP A 16 -6.96 14.77 -10.88
CA ASP A 16 -7.55 13.58 -10.26
C ASP A 16 -6.57 12.39 -10.16
N LEU A 17 -5.34 12.54 -10.67
CA LEU A 17 -4.34 11.49 -10.59
C LEU A 17 -3.55 11.56 -9.27
N PRO A 18 -3.17 10.41 -8.68
CA PRO A 18 -2.28 10.41 -7.53
C PRO A 18 -1.01 11.20 -7.80
N ASN A 19 -0.61 12.03 -6.86
CA ASN A 19 0.50 12.96 -7.00
C ASN A 19 1.38 12.93 -5.76
N LEU A 20 2.65 12.57 -5.93
CA LEU A 20 3.66 12.56 -4.89
C LEU A 20 4.61 13.75 -5.12
N THR A 21 4.70 14.67 -4.16
CA THR A 21 5.55 15.87 -4.28
C THR A 21 6.90 15.76 -3.58
N SER A 22 7.11 14.67 -2.83
CA SER A 22 8.35 14.37 -2.10
C SER A 22 8.89 13.01 -2.51
N ALA A 23 9.94 12.56 -1.86
CA ALA A 23 10.42 11.20 -2.02
C ALA A 23 9.55 10.22 -1.21
N ALA A 24 9.46 8.98 -1.67
CA ALA A 24 8.90 7.87 -0.92
C ALA A 24 9.84 6.67 -0.98
N THR A 25 9.80 5.83 0.05
CA THR A 25 10.53 4.56 0.07
C THR A 25 9.53 3.41 0.00
N VAL A 26 9.72 2.52 -0.97
CA VAL A 26 8.92 1.31 -1.12
C VAL A 26 9.82 0.10 -0.92
N ILE A 27 9.36 -0.85 -0.13
CA ILE A 27 9.95 -2.19 -0.07
C ILE A 27 9.07 -3.12 -0.91
N MET A 28 9.68 -3.82 -1.85
CA MET A 28 9.03 -4.83 -2.67
C MET A 28 9.69 -6.18 -2.41
N VAL A 29 8.92 -7.19 -2.05
CA VAL A 29 9.42 -8.54 -1.78
C VAL A 29 9.21 -9.40 -3.02
N VAL A 30 10.29 -9.91 -3.58
CA VAL A 30 10.27 -10.79 -4.77
C VAL A 30 10.84 -12.14 -4.39
N GLU A 31 10.02 -13.19 -4.50
CA GLU A 31 10.41 -14.56 -4.08
C GLU A 31 11.01 -14.58 -2.65
N GLY A 32 10.38 -13.86 -1.74
CA GLY A 32 10.81 -13.75 -0.35
C GLY A 32 12.02 -12.83 -0.10
N LEU A 33 12.57 -12.19 -1.11
CA LEU A 33 13.75 -11.33 -0.99
C LEU A 33 13.39 -9.86 -1.23
N PRO A 34 13.78 -8.94 -0.34
CA PRO A 34 13.39 -7.54 -0.42
C PRO A 34 14.22 -6.74 -1.41
N ILE A 35 13.56 -5.81 -2.06
CA ILE A 35 14.13 -4.76 -2.90
C ILE A 35 13.67 -3.42 -2.34
N THR A 36 14.60 -2.54 -1.95
CA THR A 36 14.25 -1.18 -1.52
C THR A 36 14.34 -0.21 -2.70
N ILE A 37 13.26 0.50 -2.92
CA ILE A 37 13.10 1.44 -4.02
C ILE A 37 12.90 2.84 -3.43
N GLN A 38 13.77 3.78 -3.79
CA GLN A 38 13.55 5.19 -3.52
C GLN A 38 12.78 5.80 -4.69
N VAL A 39 11.57 6.24 -4.44
CA VAL A 39 10.66 6.86 -5.41
C VAL A 39 10.83 8.38 -5.37
N ASP A 40 10.92 9.04 -6.52
CA ASP A 40 11.22 10.48 -6.65
C ASP A 40 9.99 11.26 -7.14
N GLY A 41 9.14 11.67 -6.21
CA GLY A 41 7.98 12.51 -6.51
C GLY A 41 8.33 13.95 -6.88
N ALA A 42 9.49 14.46 -6.51
CA ALA A 42 9.90 15.82 -6.86
C ALA A 42 10.21 15.99 -8.36
N ASN A 43 10.61 14.91 -9.03
CA ASN A 43 10.98 14.94 -10.44
C ASN A 43 10.01 14.16 -11.35
N ALA A 44 9.16 13.30 -10.79
CA ALA A 44 8.14 12.55 -11.50
C ALA A 44 6.84 12.43 -10.68
N PRO A 45 6.18 13.56 -10.32
CA PRO A 45 5.10 13.58 -9.33
C PRO A 45 3.92 12.66 -9.64
N ILE A 46 3.44 12.62 -10.88
CA ILE A 46 2.29 11.80 -11.28
C ILE A 46 2.69 10.33 -11.37
N THR A 47 3.82 10.03 -12.00
CA THR A 47 4.30 8.66 -12.19
C THR A 47 4.65 8.01 -10.85
N ALA A 48 5.37 8.74 -9.99
CA ALA A 48 5.70 8.33 -8.63
C ALA A 48 4.44 8.16 -7.78
N GLY A 49 3.53 9.13 -7.82
CA GLY A 49 2.26 9.08 -7.12
C GLY A 49 1.40 7.91 -7.53
N ASN A 50 1.30 7.62 -8.84
CA ASN A 50 0.57 6.46 -9.32
C ASN A 50 1.19 5.14 -8.84
N PHE A 51 2.52 5.02 -8.87
CA PHE A 51 3.20 3.81 -8.38
C PHE A 51 2.95 3.60 -6.89
N VAL A 52 3.12 4.64 -6.07
CA VAL A 52 2.87 4.58 -4.63
C VAL A 52 1.40 4.24 -4.34
N ASP A 53 0.43 4.90 -5.00
CA ASP A 53 -1.00 4.58 -4.84
C ASP A 53 -1.33 3.12 -5.21
N LEU A 54 -0.64 2.54 -6.18
CA LEU A 54 -0.85 1.15 -6.57
C LEU A 54 -0.18 0.14 -5.60
N VAL A 55 0.95 0.51 -5.00
CA VAL A 55 1.54 -0.23 -3.87
C VAL A 55 0.56 -0.23 -2.71
N GLU A 56 0.10 0.93 -2.32
CA GLU A 56 -0.85 1.13 -1.25
C GLU A 56 -2.19 0.39 -1.43
N ARG A 57 -2.58 0.09 -2.65
CA ARG A 57 -3.78 -0.70 -3.00
C ARG A 57 -3.49 -2.18 -3.17
N ASN A 58 -2.31 -2.65 -2.80
CA ASN A 58 -1.87 -4.04 -2.96
C ASN A 58 -2.01 -4.55 -4.42
N VAL A 59 -1.94 -3.63 -5.39
CA VAL A 59 -2.10 -3.99 -6.81
C VAL A 59 -0.94 -4.85 -7.29
N TYR A 60 0.23 -4.71 -6.71
CA TYR A 60 1.43 -5.46 -7.10
C TYR A 60 1.55 -6.82 -6.45
N ASP A 61 0.89 -7.05 -5.31
CA ASP A 61 0.97 -8.32 -4.59
C ASP A 61 0.52 -9.47 -5.45
N ASN A 62 1.32 -10.51 -5.46
CA ASN A 62 1.13 -11.72 -6.29
C ASN A 62 1.17 -11.51 -7.79
N THR A 63 1.52 -10.33 -8.28
CA THR A 63 1.82 -10.16 -9.69
C THR A 63 3.16 -10.79 -10.05
N LEU A 64 3.32 -11.13 -11.33
CA LEU A 64 4.53 -11.79 -11.82
C LEU A 64 5.38 -10.83 -12.64
N PHE A 65 6.69 -11.10 -12.65
CA PHE A 65 7.56 -10.60 -13.70
C PHE A 65 7.31 -11.40 -14.96
N HIS A 66 6.56 -10.84 -15.90
CA HIS A 66 6.11 -11.49 -17.12
C HIS A 66 7.06 -11.32 -18.31
N ARG A 67 8.01 -10.38 -18.21
CA ARG A 67 9.02 -10.14 -19.24
C ARG A 67 10.38 -9.80 -18.62
N VAL A 68 11.37 -10.64 -18.83
CA VAL A 68 12.74 -10.41 -18.35
C VAL A 68 13.69 -10.63 -19.54
N VAL A 69 14.49 -9.62 -19.86
CA VAL A 69 15.44 -9.65 -20.96
C VAL A 69 16.86 -9.57 -20.41
N ILE A 70 17.57 -10.69 -20.46
CA ILE A 70 18.94 -10.84 -19.94
C ILE A 70 19.93 -11.34 -21.00
N ASP A 71 19.43 -11.87 -22.11
CA ASP A 71 20.22 -12.43 -23.21
C ASP A 71 19.85 -11.74 -24.55
N PRO A 72 20.79 -11.35 -25.40
CA PRO A 72 22.27 -11.53 -25.30
C PRO A 72 22.94 -10.56 -24.33
N THR A 73 22.25 -9.51 -23.88
CA THR A 73 22.73 -8.55 -22.89
C THR A 73 21.59 -8.19 -21.93
N PRO A 74 21.88 -7.99 -20.63
CA PRO A 74 20.86 -7.53 -19.70
C PRO A 74 20.20 -6.24 -20.18
N PHE A 75 18.87 -6.16 -20.08
CA PHE A 75 18.10 -5.00 -20.50
C PHE A 75 17.10 -4.58 -19.40
N VAL A 76 15.97 -5.31 -19.25
CA VAL A 76 14.94 -4.98 -18.25
C VAL A 76 14.32 -6.22 -17.62
N ALA A 77 13.82 -6.06 -16.38
CA ALA A 77 12.85 -6.96 -15.74
C ALA A 77 11.52 -6.21 -15.56
N GLN A 78 10.45 -6.64 -16.24
CA GLN A 78 9.16 -5.97 -16.29
C GLN A 78 8.08 -6.81 -15.59
N GLY A 79 7.35 -6.18 -14.69
CA GLY A 79 6.27 -6.76 -13.89
C GLY A 79 5.08 -5.80 -13.73
N GLY A 80 4.21 -6.08 -12.75
CA GLY A 80 3.12 -5.21 -12.36
C GLY A 80 1.89 -5.26 -13.27
N ASP A 81 1.68 -6.35 -14.01
CA ASP A 81 0.43 -6.62 -14.71
C ASP A 81 -0.57 -7.28 -13.74
N PRO A 82 -1.69 -6.62 -13.37
CA PRO A 82 -2.63 -7.19 -12.40
C PRO A 82 -3.28 -8.50 -12.85
N GLN A 83 -3.34 -8.75 -14.17
CA GLN A 83 -3.88 -10.02 -14.68
C GLN A 83 -2.95 -11.21 -14.36
N SER A 84 -1.68 -10.97 -14.12
CA SER A 84 -0.71 -12.01 -13.80
C SER A 84 -0.92 -12.69 -12.44
N LYS A 85 -1.77 -12.13 -11.58
CA LYS A 85 -2.20 -12.77 -10.32
C LYS A 85 -3.02 -14.05 -10.54
N TYR A 86 -3.68 -14.17 -11.68
CA TYR A 86 -4.63 -15.26 -11.92
C TYR A 86 -3.95 -16.42 -12.66
N PRO A 87 -3.97 -17.64 -12.12
CA PRO A 87 -3.24 -18.79 -12.66
C PRO A 87 -3.68 -19.24 -14.05
N ASN A 88 -4.88 -18.83 -14.49
CA ASN A 88 -5.47 -19.26 -15.76
C ASN A 88 -5.34 -18.22 -16.88
N VAL A 89 -4.59 -17.15 -16.68
CA VAL A 89 -4.35 -16.16 -17.73
C VAL A 89 -3.39 -16.74 -18.77
N ALA A 90 -3.82 -16.71 -20.02
CA ALA A 90 -2.97 -17.20 -21.11
C ALA A 90 -1.70 -16.34 -21.22
N ALA A 91 -0.54 -16.98 -21.39
CA ALA A 91 0.77 -16.31 -21.40
C ALA A 91 0.88 -15.16 -22.43
N ASN A 92 0.15 -15.24 -23.53
CA ASN A 92 0.10 -14.19 -24.56
C ASN A 92 -0.74 -12.94 -24.14
N LEU A 93 -1.46 -13.00 -23.04
CA LEU A 93 -2.20 -11.86 -22.48
C LEU A 93 -1.41 -11.15 -21.39
N LEU A 94 -0.38 -11.79 -20.83
CA LEU A 94 0.49 -11.17 -19.84
C LEU A 94 1.23 -9.98 -20.45
N GLY A 95 1.27 -8.89 -19.74
CA GLY A 95 1.84 -7.62 -20.20
C GLY A 95 0.87 -6.73 -20.99
N SER A 96 -0.40 -7.16 -21.13
CA SER A 96 -1.44 -6.34 -21.77
C SER A 96 -2.40 -5.68 -20.78
N GLY A 97 -2.38 -6.09 -19.51
CA GLY A 97 -3.25 -5.58 -18.46
C GLY A 97 -2.77 -4.25 -17.87
N GLY A 98 -3.70 -3.56 -17.21
CA GLY A 98 -3.46 -2.36 -16.44
C GLY A 98 -4.44 -2.28 -15.27
N PHE A 99 -4.17 -1.42 -14.31
CA PHE A 99 -5.02 -1.22 -13.15
C PHE A 99 -6.38 -0.66 -13.57
N ILE A 100 -7.46 -1.37 -13.22
CA ILE A 100 -8.83 -0.90 -13.41
C ILE A 100 -9.19 -0.11 -12.15
N ASP A 101 -9.38 1.20 -12.32
CA ASP A 101 -9.78 2.05 -11.22
C ASP A 101 -11.23 1.73 -10.78
N PRO A 102 -11.45 1.34 -9.52
CA PRO A 102 -12.79 0.97 -9.03
C PRO A 102 -13.81 2.11 -9.16
N ALA A 103 -13.37 3.36 -9.02
CA ALA A 103 -14.27 4.52 -9.09
C ALA A 103 -14.83 4.74 -10.50
N THR A 104 -14.08 4.36 -11.53
CA THR A 104 -14.47 4.62 -12.93
C THR A 104 -14.79 3.36 -13.71
N GLY A 105 -14.40 2.18 -13.22
CA GLY A 105 -14.48 0.89 -13.93
C GLY A 105 -13.61 0.83 -15.19
N LYS A 106 -12.64 1.74 -15.35
CA LYS A 106 -11.77 1.85 -16.53
C LYS A 106 -10.30 1.69 -16.13
N VAL A 107 -9.48 1.31 -17.09
CA VAL A 107 -8.03 1.31 -16.88
C VAL A 107 -7.57 2.74 -16.57
N ARG A 108 -6.87 2.91 -15.44
CA ARG A 108 -6.22 4.17 -15.10
C ARG A 108 -4.97 4.30 -15.97
N ASN A 109 -4.99 5.23 -16.89
CA ASN A 109 -3.84 5.61 -17.68
C ASN A 109 -3.25 6.90 -17.14
N ILE A 110 -1.91 6.95 -17.06
CA ILE A 110 -1.18 8.15 -16.69
C ILE A 110 -0.39 8.69 -17.89
N PRO A 111 -0.17 10.01 -17.96
CA PRO A 111 0.63 10.62 -19.03
C PRO A 111 2.09 10.21 -18.92
N LEU A 112 2.78 10.14 -20.05
CA LEU A 112 4.24 10.14 -20.06
C LEU A 112 4.75 11.41 -19.38
N GLU A 113 5.57 11.26 -18.35
CA GLU A 113 6.08 12.34 -17.52
C GLU A 113 7.60 12.30 -17.48
N ILE A 114 8.28 13.28 -18.06
CA ILE A 114 9.74 13.32 -18.09
C ILE A 114 10.24 14.75 -17.82
N LYS A 115 11.09 14.92 -16.82
CA LYS A 115 11.68 16.21 -16.48
C LYS A 115 13.01 16.41 -17.19
N PRO A 116 13.14 17.41 -18.10
CA PRO A 116 14.42 17.72 -18.72
C PRO A 116 15.42 18.29 -17.70
N LYS A 117 16.69 17.97 -17.83
CA LYS A 117 17.72 18.52 -16.98
C LYS A 117 17.76 20.03 -17.08
N GLY A 118 17.66 20.71 -15.93
CA GLY A 118 17.61 22.17 -15.84
C GLY A 118 16.20 22.77 -15.96
N ALA A 119 15.17 21.98 -16.23
CA ALA A 119 13.78 22.43 -16.17
C ALA A 119 13.24 22.45 -14.75
N THR A 120 12.33 23.38 -14.46
CA THR A 120 11.62 23.45 -13.17
C THR A 120 10.53 22.38 -13.08
N GLU A 121 9.87 22.09 -14.20
CA GLU A 121 8.73 21.17 -14.27
C GLU A 121 8.95 20.06 -15.30
N PRO A 122 8.31 18.89 -15.12
CA PRO A 122 8.26 17.85 -16.15
C PRO A 122 7.50 18.30 -17.41
N ILE A 123 7.77 17.65 -18.53
CA ILE A 123 6.87 17.66 -19.68
C ILE A 123 5.95 16.45 -19.63
N TYR A 124 4.74 16.61 -20.17
CA TYR A 124 3.70 15.57 -20.15
C TYR A 124 3.26 15.20 -21.56
N SER A 125 2.86 13.93 -21.72
CA SER A 125 2.22 13.40 -22.94
C SER A 125 3.05 13.55 -24.22
N LYS A 126 4.34 13.76 -24.10
CA LYS A 126 5.28 13.90 -25.23
C LYS A 126 6.62 13.27 -24.91
N THR A 127 7.20 12.61 -25.90
CA THR A 127 8.62 12.22 -25.85
C THR A 127 9.52 13.44 -25.99
N PHE A 128 10.77 13.34 -25.62
CA PHE A 128 11.75 14.42 -25.83
C PHE A 128 11.90 14.76 -27.31
N LYS A 129 11.84 13.75 -28.17
CA LYS A 129 11.88 13.94 -29.63
C LYS A 129 10.70 14.79 -30.14
N GLU A 130 9.48 14.48 -29.69
CA GLU A 130 8.27 15.23 -30.06
C GLU A 130 8.26 16.66 -29.49
N ALA A 131 8.86 16.85 -28.31
CA ALA A 131 9.02 18.13 -27.66
C ALA A 131 10.23 18.95 -28.16
N GLY A 132 11.08 18.38 -29.02
CA GLY A 132 12.30 19.03 -29.52
C GLY A 132 13.38 19.21 -28.44
N ILE A 133 13.38 18.39 -27.39
CA ILE A 133 14.30 18.46 -26.27
C ILE A 133 15.55 17.62 -26.59
N THR A 134 16.74 18.22 -26.39
CA THR A 134 18.02 17.58 -26.66
C THR A 134 18.89 17.38 -25.42
N VAL A 135 18.48 17.95 -24.29
CA VAL A 135 19.16 17.72 -22.99
C VAL A 135 18.68 16.39 -22.38
N PRO A 136 19.51 15.70 -21.58
CA PRO A 136 19.08 14.48 -20.93
C PRO A 136 17.96 14.72 -19.90
N PRO A 137 17.21 13.69 -19.50
CA PRO A 137 16.27 13.79 -18.38
C PRO A 137 17.01 13.96 -17.03
N VAL A 138 16.28 14.40 -16.00
CA VAL A 138 16.78 14.41 -14.61
C VAL A 138 16.93 12.98 -14.10
N LEU A 139 15.92 12.14 -14.36
CA LEU A 139 15.92 10.72 -14.01
C LEU A 139 16.14 9.90 -15.28
N SER A 140 17.26 9.18 -15.34
CA SER A 140 17.70 8.41 -16.53
C SER A 140 17.51 6.92 -16.34
N ASN A 141 17.34 6.21 -17.45
CA ASN A 141 17.23 4.75 -17.51
C ASN A 141 18.60 4.06 -17.32
N VAL A 142 19.20 4.28 -16.18
CA VAL A 142 20.50 3.66 -15.80
C VAL A 142 20.27 2.40 -14.97
N VAL A 143 21.35 1.65 -14.74
CA VAL A 143 21.31 0.43 -13.90
C VAL A 143 20.62 0.72 -12.55
N GLY A 144 19.66 -0.11 -12.20
CA GLY A 144 18.92 -0.01 -10.94
C GLY A 144 17.81 1.05 -10.92
N SER A 145 17.61 1.83 -11.98
CA SER A 145 16.44 2.70 -12.05
C SER A 145 15.16 1.91 -12.32
N ILE A 146 14.04 2.44 -11.84
CA ILE A 146 12.69 1.90 -12.08
C ILE A 146 11.89 2.90 -12.92
N ALA A 147 11.18 2.40 -13.94
CA ALA A 147 10.40 3.21 -14.85
C ALA A 147 9.06 2.56 -15.19
N MET A 148 8.06 3.38 -15.54
CA MET A 148 6.77 2.89 -15.98
C MET A 148 6.84 2.34 -17.40
N ALA A 149 6.30 1.13 -17.57
CA ALA A 149 6.08 0.56 -18.89
C ALA A 149 4.83 1.18 -19.54
N ARG A 150 4.86 1.30 -20.87
CA ARG A 150 3.76 1.80 -21.67
C ARG A 150 3.69 1.10 -23.03
N SER A 151 2.53 1.17 -23.69
CA SER A 151 2.38 0.76 -25.08
C SER A 151 2.88 1.85 -26.03
N SER A 152 2.45 1.85 -27.27
CA SER A 152 2.91 2.81 -28.29
C SER A 152 2.47 4.27 -28.03
N GLY A 153 1.38 4.49 -27.31
CA GLY A 153 0.91 5.84 -26.97
C GLY A 153 1.65 6.43 -25.77
N THR A 154 1.79 7.76 -25.73
CA THR A 154 2.46 8.45 -24.62
C THR A 154 1.66 8.39 -23.31
N ASP A 155 0.33 8.28 -23.39
CA ASP A 155 -0.58 8.30 -22.24
C ASP A 155 -1.22 6.92 -22.04
N THR A 156 -0.40 5.87 -22.06
CA THR A 156 -0.84 4.47 -21.94
C THR A 156 -0.15 3.70 -20.83
N ALA A 157 0.66 4.36 -20.03
CA ALA A 157 1.20 3.78 -18.80
C ALA A 157 0.06 3.60 -17.77
N SER A 158 0.10 2.54 -16.98
CA SER A 158 -0.90 2.23 -15.96
C SER A 158 -0.24 1.67 -14.71
N SER A 159 -0.18 0.34 -14.56
CA SER A 159 0.43 -0.33 -13.40
C SER A 159 1.77 -0.98 -13.71
N GLN A 160 2.07 -1.30 -14.97
CA GLN A 160 3.28 -2.03 -15.29
C GLN A 160 4.53 -1.16 -15.19
N PHE A 161 5.55 -1.71 -14.60
CA PHE A 161 6.86 -1.08 -14.43
C PHE A 161 7.99 -2.02 -14.87
N TYR A 162 9.21 -1.48 -14.97
CA TYR A 162 10.40 -2.29 -15.18
C TYR A 162 11.60 -1.76 -14.41
N PHE A 163 12.44 -2.67 -13.97
CA PHE A 163 13.81 -2.36 -13.50
C PHE A 163 14.78 -2.38 -14.66
N ASN A 164 15.67 -1.42 -14.70
CA ASN A 164 16.79 -1.40 -15.64
C ASN A 164 17.94 -2.29 -15.14
N LEU A 165 18.21 -3.38 -15.84
CA LEU A 165 19.31 -4.34 -15.53
C LEU A 165 20.67 -3.88 -16.07
N ALA A 166 20.66 -2.90 -16.97
CA ALA A 166 21.84 -2.29 -17.56
C ALA A 166 21.62 -0.78 -17.76
N ASP A 167 22.64 -0.06 -18.21
CA ASP A 167 22.48 1.33 -18.66
C ASP A 167 21.78 1.35 -20.02
N ASN A 168 20.52 1.71 -19.99
CA ASN A 168 19.62 1.79 -21.14
C ASN A 168 19.35 3.24 -21.57
N SER A 169 20.08 4.21 -21.00
CA SER A 169 19.85 5.64 -21.24
C SER A 169 19.83 6.03 -22.70
N THR A 170 20.73 5.46 -23.50
CA THR A 170 20.81 5.72 -24.95
C THR A 170 19.52 5.36 -25.70
N ASN A 171 18.79 4.34 -25.25
CA ASN A 171 17.62 3.81 -25.96
C ASN A 171 16.29 4.28 -25.36
N LEU A 172 16.25 4.48 -24.04
CA LEU A 172 15.00 4.69 -23.31
C LEU A 172 14.80 6.12 -22.79
N ASP A 173 15.87 6.91 -22.58
CA ASP A 173 15.74 8.28 -22.10
C ASP A 173 14.95 9.14 -23.08
N GLY A 174 14.09 10.00 -22.51
CA GLY A 174 13.18 10.82 -23.28
C GLY A 174 11.96 10.09 -23.86
N ASN A 175 11.88 8.76 -23.68
CA ASN A 175 10.78 7.92 -24.17
C ASN A 175 9.98 7.24 -23.05
N TYR A 176 10.58 7.06 -21.86
CA TYR A 176 9.97 6.39 -20.71
C TYR A 176 10.18 7.20 -19.43
N ALA A 177 9.17 7.20 -18.56
CA ALA A 177 9.17 7.92 -17.30
C ALA A 177 9.90 7.08 -16.23
N VAL A 178 11.13 7.44 -15.91
CA VAL A 178 11.82 6.97 -14.71
C VAL A 178 11.27 7.72 -13.52
N PHE A 179 10.94 7.01 -12.42
CA PHE A 179 10.34 7.60 -11.23
C PHE A 179 11.03 7.21 -9.93
N GLY A 180 12.09 6.41 -9.99
CA GLY A 180 12.81 5.99 -8.80
C GLY A 180 14.05 5.16 -9.11
N THR A 181 14.69 4.70 -8.04
CA THR A 181 15.89 3.86 -8.12
C THR A 181 15.92 2.82 -7.01
N VAL A 182 16.46 1.67 -7.30
CA VAL A 182 16.77 0.62 -6.31
C VAL A 182 17.96 1.09 -5.48
N THR A 183 17.74 1.27 -4.20
CA THR A 183 18.80 1.66 -3.27
C THR A 183 19.45 0.46 -2.59
N GLN A 184 18.69 -0.66 -2.50
CA GLN A 184 19.21 -1.92 -1.95
C GLN A 184 18.46 -3.11 -2.57
N GLY A 185 19.07 -4.31 -2.53
CA GLY A 185 18.50 -5.51 -3.14
C GLY A 185 18.66 -5.55 -4.67
N PHE A 186 19.62 -4.82 -5.23
CA PHE A 186 19.88 -4.90 -6.69
C PHE A 186 20.40 -6.28 -7.13
N ASP A 187 21.04 -7.01 -6.25
CA ASP A 187 21.39 -8.42 -6.45
C ASP A 187 20.16 -9.30 -6.62
N VAL A 188 19.06 -9.03 -5.86
CA VAL A 188 17.75 -9.67 -6.04
C VAL A 188 17.18 -9.32 -7.41
N VAL A 189 17.20 -8.02 -7.80
CA VAL A 189 16.74 -7.56 -9.12
C VAL A 189 17.44 -8.31 -10.25
N ASN A 190 18.75 -8.55 -10.15
CA ASN A 190 19.52 -9.30 -11.15
C ASN A 190 19.17 -10.79 -11.20
N GLN A 191 18.60 -11.33 -10.15
CA GLN A 191 18.15 -12.73 -10.08
C GLN A 191 16.72 -12.93 -10.58
N ILE A 192 15.96 -11.86 -10.84
CA ILE A 192 14.59 -11.97 -11.35
C ILE A 192 14.56 -12.73 -12.68
N ARG A 193 13.62 -13.66 -12.78
CA ARG A 193 13.31 -14.44 -13.98
C ARG A 193 11.83 -14.33 -14.32
N VAL A 194 11.48 -14.66 -15.54
CA VAL A 194 10.06 -14.74 -15.94
C VAL A 194 9.34 -15.76 -15.05
N GLY A 195 8.23 -15.33 -14.48
CA GLY A 195 7.43 -16.12 -13.56
C GLY A 195 7.74 -15.87 -12.08
N ASN A 196 8.83 -15.17 -11.74
CA ASN A 196 9.03 -14.76 -10.35
C ASN A 196 7.91 -13.84 -9.89
N GLN A 197 7.47 -14.03 -8.65
CA GLN A 197 6.33 -13.36 -8.06
C GLN A 197 6.78 -12.21 -7.16
N ILE A 198 6.04 -11.10 -7.24
CA ILE A 198 6.06 -10.08 -6.20
C ILE A 198 5.12 -10.58 -5.10
N TRP A 199 5.66 -10.92 -3.95
CA TRP A 199 4.87 -11.43 -2.85
C TRP A 199 4.12 -10.29 -2.15
N ASP A 200 4.83 -9.18 -1.95
CA ASP A 200 4.32 -8.00 -1.27
C ASP A 200 5.03 -6.74 -1.76
N ALA A 201 4.38 -5.59 -1.63
CA ALA A 201 5.00 -4.28 -1.81
C ALA A 201 4.38 -3.28 -0.84
N ALA A 202 5.22 -2.61 -0.05
CA ALA A 202 4.79 -1.68 0.98
C ALA A 202 5.50 -0.33 0.88
N VAL A 203 4.77 0.75 1.15
CA VAL A 203 5.34 2.10 1.34
C VAL A 203 5.80 2.21 2.79
N VAL A 204 7.09 2.44 3.02
CA VAL A 204 7.66 2.51 4.38
C VAL A 204 8.11 3.91 4.78
N ASP A 205 8.12 4.86 3.85
CA ASP A 205 8.43 6.27 4.09
C ASP A 205 7.96 7.11 2.89
N GLY A 206 7.49 8.32 3.13
CA GLY A 206 7.12 9.25 2.05
C GLY A 206 5.62 9.33 1.76
N ILE A 207 4.81 9.38 2.80
CA ILE A 207 3.36 9.58 2.71
C ILE A 207 3.07 10.81 1.85
N ILE A 208 2.06 10.70 0.98
CA ILE A 208 1.55 11.82 0.19
C ILE A 208 0.94 12.86 1.16
N PRO A 209 1.58 14.02 1.40
CA PRO A 209 1.19 14.94 2.48
C PRO A 209 -0.24 15.50 2.36
N SER A 210 -0.80 15.54 1.15
CA SER A 210 -2.15 16.05 0.90
C SER A 210 -3.26 15.16 1.43
N ARG A 211 -2.96 13.93 1.86
CA ARG A 211 -3.95 12.94 2.30
C ARG A 211 -4.04 12.77 3.81
N VAL A 212 -3.05 13.25 4.58
CA VAL A 212 -2.97 13.01 6.04
C VAL A 212 -3.72 14.05 6.89
N SER A 213 -3.89 15.28 6.42
CA SER A 213 -4.31 16.40 7.28
C SER A 213 -5.79 16.46 7.65
N GLY A 214 -6.64 15.59 7.10
CA GLY A 214 -8.09 15.65 7.29
C GLY A 214 -8.71 14.64 8.26
N ILE A 215 -8.04 13.52 8.53
CA ILE A 215 -8.66 12.35 9.15
C ILE A 215 -8.21 12.13 10.59
N ILE A 216 -6.95 12.27 10.88
CA ILE A 216 -6.42 12.15 12.23
C ILE A 216 -6.32 13.54 12.83
N SER A 217 -7.40 13.98 13.53
CA SER A 217 -7.37 15.21 14.31
C SER A 217 -6.61 15.04 15.63
N ASP A 218 -6.29 13.82 16.03
CA ASP A 218 -5.44 13.56 17.19
C ASP A 218 -3.96 13.63 16.78
N ALA A 219 -3.30 14.71 17.19
CA ALA A 219 -1.90 14.95 16.91
C ALA A 219 -0.97 13.88 17.53
N ASN A 220 -1.43 13.11 18.52
CA ASN A 220 -0.63 12.08 19.17
C ASN A 220 -0.59 10.80 18.33
N ILE A 221 -1.73 10.39 17.75
CA ILE A 221 -1.80 9.26 16.81
C ILE A 221 -0.94 9.57 15.59
N LEU A 222 -1.15 10.76 14.99
CA LEU A 222 -0.39 11.21 13.81
C LEU A 222 1.11 11.32 14.09
N ASN A 223 1.52 11.85 15.24
CA ASN A 223 2.93 12.00 15.59
C ASN A 223 3.59 10.66 15.95
N GLY A 224 2.87 9.75 16.61
CA GLY A 224 3.33 8.38 16.85
C GLY A 224 3.64 7.68 15.53
N PHE A 225 2.70 7.73 14.62
CA PHE A 225 2.76 7.21 13.27
C PHE A 225 3.93 7.79 12.44
N ILE A 226 4.03 9.12 12.34
CA ILE A 226 5.12 9.82 11.63
C ILE A 226 6.48 9.47 12.25
N ASN A 227 6.57 9.34 13.57
CA ASN A 227 7.83 9.01 14.24
C ASN A 227 8.27 7.56 13.97
N THR A 228 7.33 6.63 13.88
CA THR A 228 7.63 5.22 13.53
C THR A 228 8.11 5.12 12.08
N ILE A 229 7.42 5.77 11.15
CA ILE A 229 7.81 5.84 9.74
C ILE A 229 9.17 6.53 9.56
N ASN A 230 9.39 7.67 10.21
CA ASN A 230 10.66 8.41 10.09
C ASN A 230 11.88 7.63 10.60
N ARG A 231 11.68 6.63 11.46
CA ARG A 231 12.75 5.72 11.88
C ARG A 231 13.00 4.61 10.85
N ALA A 232 11.99 4.21 10.06
CA ALA A 232 12.15 3.30 8.95
C ALA A 232 12.98 3.87 7.79
N SER A 233 13.25 5.18 7.76
CA SER A 233 14.08 5.84 6.74
C SER A 233 15.60 5.60 6.86
N LEU A 234 16.06 4.79 7.82
CA LEU A 234 17.46 4.38 7.92
C LEU A 234 17.77 3.27 6.89
N PRO A 235 19.01 3.20 6.35
CA PRO A 235 19.38 2.18 5.37
C PRO A 235 19.29 0.79 6.01
N LEU A 236 18.27 0.05 5.65
CA LEU A 236 17.80 -1.15 6.31
C LEU A 236 18.48 -2.40 5.73
N SER A 237 19.16 -3.20 6.55
CA SER A 237 19.55 -4.57 6.24
C SER A 237 18.74 -5.53 7.12
N TYR A 238 17.92 -6.41 6.54
CA TYR A 238 17.19 -7.40 7.33
C TYR A 238 18.11 -8.41 8.00
N ALA A 239 17.77 -8.82 9.21
CA ALA A 239 18.25 -10.07 9.75
C ALA A 239 17.46 -11.21 9.11
N TYR A 240 18.15 -12.22 8.62
CA TYR A 240 17.55 -13.44 8.08
C TYR A 240 17.82 -14.61 8.98
N PRO A 241 16.85 -15.52 9.24
CA PRO A 241 17.14 -16.82 9.81
C PRO A 241 18.05 -17.63 8.87
N ARG A 242 18.73 -18.61 9.41
CA ARG A 242 19.64 -19.46 8.62
C ARG A 242 18.92 -20.39 7.63
N ASN A 243 17.65 -20.66 7.87
CA ASN A 243 16.80 -21.48 7.01
C ASN A 243 15.49 -20.71 6.76
N LEU A 244 15.36 -20.09 5.60
CA LEU A 244 14.25 -19.23 5.22
C LEU A 244 12.91 -19.95 5.00
N ASP A 245 12.92 -21.29 4.85
CA ASP A 245 11.71 -22.08 4.55
C ASP A 245 11.30 -23.00 5.72
N ALA A 246 11.85 -22.81 6.90
CA ALA A 246 11.56 -23.62 8.09
C ALA A 246 10.93 -22.79 9.20
N ASP A 247 10.12 -23.44 10.02
CA ASP A 247 9.60 -22.83 11.25
C ASP A 247 10.76 -22.36 12.14
N ASN A 248 10.83 -21.08 12.41
CA ASN A 248 11.89 -20.47 13.19
C ASN A 248 11.34 -19.97 14.54
N VAL A 249 12.19 -19.95 15.56
CA VAL A 249 11.93 -19.27 16.82
C VAL A 249 12.99 -18.19 16.99
N ILE A 250 12.56 -16.94 16.94
CA ILE A 250 13.45 -15.78 16.89
C ILE A 250 13.10 -14.84 18.04
N THR A 251 14.08 -14.48 18.85
CA THR A 251 13.96 -13.40 19.82
C THR A 251 14.90 -12.27 19.39
N MET A 252 14.34 -11.11 19.12
CA MET A 252 15.11 -9.94 18.76
C MET A 252 15.81 -9.36 19.98
N THR A 253 16.98 -8.82 19.77
CA THR A 253 17.72 -8.08 20.80
C THR A 253 17.98 -6.68 20.27
N PRO A 254 18.20 -5.68 21.14
CA PRO A 254 18.53 -4.32 20.68
C PRO A 254 19.72 -4.27 19.72
N ASP A 255 20.64 -5.24 19.79
CA ASP A 255 21.78 -5.36 18.89
C ASP A 255 21.38 -5.80 17.48
N ILE A 256 20.32 -6.60 17.32
CA ILE A 256 19.76 -6.95 15.99
C ILE A 256 19.20 -5.70 15.34
N THR A 257 18.47 -4.88 16.09
CA THR A 257 17.89 -3.62 15.60
C THR A 257 18.97 -2.58 15.25
N LEU A 258 20.07 -2.52 16.02
CA LEU A 258 21.18 -1.60 15.76
C LEU A 258 22.04 -1.99 14.55
N ASN A 259 22.24 -3.29 14.33
CA ASN A 259 23.10 -3.81 13.27
C ASN A 259 22.35 -4.12 11.94
N ASN A 260 21.03 -4.34 12.04
CA ASN A 260 20.16 -4.63 10.90
C ASN A 260 19.04 -3.59 10.84
N HIS A 261 19.32 -2.48 10.22
CA HIS A 261 18.40 -1.33 10.15
C HIS A 261 17.09 -1.60 9.40
N ARG A 262 16.87 -2.79 8.85
CA ARG A 262 15.63 -3.19 8.18
C ARG A 262 14.71 -4.02 9.06
N GLY A 263 15.17 -4.41 10.23
CA GLY A 263 14.45 -5.33 11.07
C GLY A 263 14.66 -6.79 10.70
N LEU A 264 13.65 -7.61 10.93
CA LEU A 264 13.66 -9.04 10.75
C LEU A 264 12.73 -9.44 9.59
N LEU A 265 13.21 -10.29 8.69
CA LEU A 265 12.38 -11.07 7.79
C LEU A 265 12.46 -12.54 8.28
N ALA A 266 11.32 -13.09 8.77
CA ALA A 266 11.30 -14.43 9.35
C ALA A 266 11.42 -15.52 8.28
N GLY A 267 10.76 -15.34 7.14
CA GLY A 267 10.95 -16.21 5.98
C GLY A 267 9.71 -16.99 5.59
N GLY A 268 9.85 -18.26 5.28
CA GLY A 268 8.74 -19.18 5.07
C GLY A 268 8.72 -20.23 6.19
N GLY A 269 7.59 -20.87 6.39
CA GLY A 269 7.34 -21.71 7.55
C GLY A 269 6.54 -20.94 8.60
N ASN A 270 6.11 -21.61 9.65
CA ASN A 270 5.35 -20.99 10.74
C ASN A 270 6.33 -20.48 11.80
N ASP A 271 6.55 -19.18 11.81
CA ASP A 271 7.59 -18.58 12.64
C ASP A 271 7.03 -18.05 13.97
N LEU A 272 7.83 -18.09 15.00
CA LEU A 272 7.58 -17.44 16.28
C LEU A 272 8.62 -16.35 16.50
N VAL A 273 8.20 -15.09 16.41
CA VAL A 273 9.06 -13.93 16.57
C VAL A 273 8.67 -13.14 17.81
N THR A 274 9.65 -12.83 18.65
CA THR A 274 9.48 -11.88 19.76
C THR A 274 10.42 -10.70 19.54
N GLY A 275 9.87 -9.51 19.49
CA GLY A 275 10.56 -8.24 19.37
C GLY A 275 11.43 -7.90 20.57
N SER A 276 12.14 -6.81 20.47
CA SER A 276 12.99 -6.27 21.54
C SER A 276 12.18 -5.32 22.46
N THR A 277 12.86 -4.55 23.28
CA THR A 277 12.25 -3.45 24.06
C THR A 277 12.37 -2.10 23.35
N GLY A 278 12.74 -2.08 22.10
CA GLY A 278 12.87 -0.88 21.27
C GLY A 278 12.04 -1.03 20.01
N ASN A 279 11.90 0.03 19.23
CA ASN A 279 11.15 -0.01 17.99
C ASN A 279 11.70 -1.05 17.01
N ASP A 280 10.89 -2.00 16.65
CA ASP A 280 11.24 -3.11 15.79
C ASP A 280 10.53 -3.01 14.42
N VAL A 281 11.11 -3.64 13.41
CA VAL A 281 10.48 -3.91 12.13
C VAL A 281 10.50 -5.41 11.93
N ILE A 282 9.31 -6.02 11.85
CA ILE A 282 9.15 -7.47 11.73
C ILE A 282 8.30 -7.79 10.50
N ASN A 283 8.74 -8.75 9.70
CA ASN A 283 7.97 -9.29 8.58
C ASN A 283 8.00 -10.83 8.67
N GLY A 284 6.84 -11.45 8.91
CA GLY A 284 6.67 -12.90 8.93
C GLY A 284 6.91 -13.51 7.56
N ASN A 285 6.31 -12.93 6.53
CA ASN A 285 6.42 -13.22 5.11
C ASN A 285 5.51 -14.37 4.65
N ALA A 286 5.74 -15.63 4.93
CA ALA A 286 4.89 -16.70 4.45
C ALA A 286 4.80 -17.88 5.44
N GLY A 287 3.61 -18.33 5.73
CA GLY A 287 3.28 -19.32 6.75
C GLY A 287 2.45 -18.69 7.85
N ASN A 288 1.90 -19.51 8.73
CA ASN A 288 1.11 -19.02 9.87
C ASN A 288 2.04 -18.57 11.00
N ASP A 289 2.32 -17.28 11.05
CA ASP A 289 3.32 -16.73 11.94
C ASP A 289 2.72 -16.25 13.29
N SER A 290 3.53 -16.19 14.32
CA SER A 290 3.19 -15.56 15.59
C SER A 290 4.23 -14.49 15.90
N LEU A 291 3.82 -13.23 15.75
CA LEU A 291 4.69 -12.07 15.80
C LEU A 291 4.31 -11.18 16.99
N ASP A 292 5.26 -10.85 17.83
CA ASP A 292 5.09 -10.02 19.03
C ASP A 292 6.14 -8.90 19.01
N GLY A 293 5.69 -7.64 18.95
CA GLY A 293 6.55 -6.45 18.97
C GLY A 293 7.18 -6.19 20.34
N ASN A 294 6.44 -6.51 21.43
CA ASN A 294 6.83 -6.32 22.83
C ASN A 294 6.70 -4.87 23.31
N ASP A 295 7.78 -4.13 23.56
CA ASP A 295 7.73 -2.74 24.02
C ASP A 295 8.14 -1.77 22.89
N ALA A 296 7.69 -0.51 22.99
CA ALA A 296 7.94 0.63 22.09
C ALA A 296 7.08 0.58 20.81
N ASN A 297 7.40 1.41 19.81
CA ASN A 297 6.54 1.58 18.61
C ASN A 297 7.07 0.69 17.49
N ASP A 298 6.31 -0.33 17.14
CA ASP A 298 6.74 -1.37 16.21
C ASP A 298 6.03 -1.28 14.87
N TYR A 299 6.66 -1.81 13.85
CA TYR A 299 6.10 -2.01 12.52
C TYR A 299 6.11 -3.51 12.20
N ILE A 300 4.93 -4.13 12.14
CA ILE A 300 4.81 -5.58 11.97
C ILE A 300 3.94 -5.90 10.76
N LEU A 301 4.46 -6.74 9.89
CA LEU A 301 3.77 -7.33 8.76
C LEU A 301 3.64 -8.84 8.97
N GLY A 302 2.42 -9.39 8.92
CA GLY A 302 2.18 -10.82 8.93
C GLY A 302 2.72 -11.46 7.65
N GLY A 303 2.04 -11.22 6.57
CA GLY A 303 2.51 -11.65 5.26
C GLY A 303 1.49 -12.48 4.51
N LYS A 304 1.73 -13.74 4.29
CA LYS A 304 0.80 -14.69 3.69
C LYS A 304 0.40 -15.73 4.73
N ASP A 305 -0.80 -16.29 4.49
CA ASP A 305 -1.42 -17.29 5.37
C ASP A 305 -1.89 -16.66 6.69
N ASN A 306 -2.34 -17.41 7.65
CA ASN A 306 -3.09 -16.88 8.79
C ASN A 306 -2.15 -16.55 9.96
N ASP A 307 -1.97 -15.29 10.25
CA ASP A 307 -1.00 -14.80 11.23
C ASP A 307 -1.64 -14.41 12.57
N ILE A 308 -0.84 -14.43 13.62
CA ILE A 308 -1.17 -13.82 14.91
C ILE A 308 -0.15 -12.72 15.18
N ILE A 309 -0.63 -11.48 15.26
CA ILE A 309 0.21 -10.30 15.47
C ILE A 309 -0.18 -9.63 16.78
N THR A 310 0.81 -9.28 17.57
CA THR A 310 0.66 -8.46 18.79
C THR A 310 1.63 -7.29 18.71
N GLY A 311 1.13 -6.05 18.76
CA GLY A 311 1.98 -4.85 18.82
C GLY A 311 2.71 -4.78 20.16
N GLY A 312 1.95 -4.72 21.23
CA GLY A 312 2.48 -4.77 22.58
C GLY A 312 2.30 -3.47 23.34
N GLN A 313 3.35 -2.80 23.74
CA GLN A 313 3.31 -1.47 24.32
C GLN A 313 3.89 -0.45 23.36
N GLY A 314 3.16 0.57 23.07
CA GLY A 314 3.64 1.59 22.14
C GLY A 314 2.54 2.02 21.19
N ASN A 315 2.88 2.83 20.21
CA ASN A 315 1.97 3.14 19.11
C ASN A 315 2.45 2.37 17.90
N ASP A 316 1.78 1.26 17.63
CA ASP A 316 2.24 0.26 16.69
C ASP A 316 1.56 0.38 15.33
N ILE A 317 2.22 -0.13 14.31
CA ILE A 317 1.68 -0.26 12.96
C ILE A 317 1.67 -1.73 12.60
N LEU A 318 0.48 -2.30 12.48
CA LEU A 318 0.26 -3.72 12.31
C LEU A 318 -0.52 -3.99 11.03
N ASN A 319 -0.06 -4.94 10.23
CA ASN A 319 -0.74 -5.34 9.01
C ASN A 319 -0.68 -6.87 8.83
N GLY A 320 -1.85 -7.52 8.76
CA GLY A 320 -1.94 -8.95 8.47
C GLY A 320 -1.52 -9.30 7.06
N ASN A 321 -1.89 -8.46 6.11
CA ASN A 321 -1.73 -8.61 4.67
C ASN A 321 -2.65 -9.68 4.05
N ARG A 322 -2.36 -10.93 4.04
CA ARG A 322 -3.15 -11.98 3.39
C ARG A 322 -3.32 -13.20 4.28
N GLY A 323 -4.53 -13.61 4.48
CA GLY A 323 -4.92 -14.72 5.31
C GLY A 323 -6.04 -14.29 6.25
N ASP A 324 -6.60 -15.22 6.99
CA ASP A 324 -7.53 -14.87 8.07
C ASP A 324 -6.69 -14.59 9.33
N ASP A 325 -6.39 -13.30 9.56
CA ASP A 325 -5.41 -12.87 10.55
C ASP A 325 -6.05 -12.53 11.90
N THR A 326 -5.27 -12.61 12.97
CA THR A 326 -5.67 -12.17 14.31
C THR A 326 -4.67 -11.15 14.83
N ILE A 327 -5.11 -9.92 15.01
CA ILE A 327 -4.24 -8.79 15.33
C ILE A 327 -4.67 -8.10 16.62
N PHE A 328 -3.73 -7.90 17.52
CA PHE A 328 -3.87 -7.17 18.78
C PHE A 328 -2.95 -5.95 18.78
N GLY A 329 -3.50 -4.74 18.92
CA GLY A 329 -2.71 -3.52 19.08
C GLY A 329 -1.92 -3.55 20.37
N GLY A 330 -2.62 -3.56 21.48
CA GLY A 330 -2.00 -3.67 22.80
C GLY A 330 -2.26 -2.43 23.65
N ALA A 331 -1.24 -1.72 24.00
CA ALA A 331 -1.36 -0.49 24.76
C ALA A 331 -0.67 0.66 24.02
N GLY A 332 -1.41 1.67 23.70
CA GLY A 332 -0.98 2.83 22.91
C GLY A 332 -2.01 3.18 21.87
N SER A 333 -1.66 4.04 20.93
CA SER A 333 -2.56 4.39 19.84
C SER A 333 -2.05 3.71 18.58
N ASP A 334 -2.76 2.64 18.20
CA ASP A 334 -2.29 1.70 17.21
C ASP A 334 -2.96 1.92 15.85
N PHE A 335 -2.23 1.62 14.80
CA PHE A 335 -2.77 1.51 13.46
C PHE A 335 -2.82 0.03 13.05
N ILE A 336 -4.03 -0.48 12.84
CA ILE A 336 -4.26 -1.91 12.60
C ILE A 336 -4.99 -2.11 11.29
N ARG A 337 -4.41 -2.93 10.44
CA ARG A 337 -4.96 -3.31 9.15
C ARG A 337 -5.02 -4.84 9.03
N GLY A 338 -6.18 -5.37 8.65
CA GLY A 338 -6.36 -6.80 8.35
C GLY A 338 -5.71 -7.17 7.03
N GLY A 339 -6.29 -6.73 5.93
CA GLY A 339 -5.76 -6.96 4.60
C GLY A 339 -6.71 -7.76 3.70
N GLN A 340 -6.33 -8.94 3.26
CA GLN A 340 -7.16 -9.85 2.49
C GLN A 340 -7.46 -11.10 3.31
N GLY A 341 -8.70 -11.33 3.65
CA GLY A 341 -9.16 -12.47 4.45
C GLY A 341 -10.26 -12.07 5.40
N ASN A 342 -10.66 -12.97 6.29
CA ASN A 342 -11.64 -12.63 7.32
C ASN A 342 -10.91 -12.41 8.64
N ASP A 343 -10.60 -11.15 8.92
CA ASP A 343 -9.66 -10.78 9.95
C ASP A 343 -10.33 -10.49 11.30
N SER A 344 -9.59 -10.68 12.38
CA SER A 344 -10.00 -10.32 13.74
C SER A 344 -9.05 -9.28 14.31
N LEU A 345 -9.50 -8.03 14.38
CA LEU A 345 -8.71 -6.89 14.82
C LEU A 345 -9.18 -6.42 16.20
N ASN A 346 -8.24 -6.20 17.11
CA ASN A 346 -8.50 -5.68 18.45
C ASN A 346 -7.47 -4.60 18.81
N GLY A 347 -7.94 -3.33 18.95
CA GLY A 347 -7.09 -2.22 19.38
C GLY A 347 -6.56 -2.39 20.79
N ASN A 348 -7.37 -2.94 21.70
CA ASN A 348 -7.15 -3.08 23.12
C ASN A 348 -7.20 -1.75 23.87
N ASN A 349 -6.11 -1.14 24.31
CA ASN A 349 -6.12 0.09 25.09
C ASN A 349 -5.46 1.22 24.33
N GLY A 350 -6.17 2.27 24.06
CA GLY A 350 -5.62 3.44 23.38
C GLY A 350 -6.62 4.08 22.46
N ASN A 351 -6.14 4.98 21.60
CA ASN A 351 -6.99 5.55 20.58
C ASN A 351 -6.57 4.96 19.24
N ASP A 352 -7.30 3.95 18.82
CA ASP A 352 -6.85 3.05 17.79
C ASP A 352 -7.53 3.33 16.43
N PHE A 353 -6.85 2.99 15.36
CA PHE A 353 -7.38 3.04 14.02
C PHE A 353 -7.43 1.62 13.43
N LEU A 354 -8.62 1.15 13.10
CA LEU A 354 -8.85 -0.20 12.62
C LEU A 354 -9.46 -0.20 11.21
N ILE A 355 -8.89 -0.96 10.32
CA ILE A 355 -9.39 -1.20 8.96
C ILE A 355 -9.30 -2.69 8.62
N GLY A 356 -10.42 -3.32 8.26
CA GLY A 356 -10.46 -4.75 7.89
C GLY A 356 -9.90 -4.98 6.49
N ASP A 357 -10.21 -4.11 5.55
CA ASP A 357 -9.97 -4.22 4.11
C ASP A 357 -10.87 -5.27 3.42
N LEU A 358 -10.30 -6.26 2.73
CA LEU A 358 -11.06 -7.23 1.91
C LEU A 358 -11.47 -8.47 2.71
N GLY A 359 -12.76 -8.67 2.90
CA GLY A 359 -13.27 -9.88 3.55
C GLY A 359 -14.49 -9.65 4.41
N THR A 360 -14.63 -10.44 5.43
CA THR A 360 -15.64 -10.29 6.48
C THR A 360 -14.94 -10.17 7.81
N ASP A 361 -14.74 -8.94 8.25
CA ASP A 361 -13.83 -8.65 9.33
C ASP A 361 -14.55 -8.39 10.65
N THR A 362 -13.88 -8.66 11.75
CA THR A 362 -14.38 -8.38 13.09
C THR A 362 -13.47 -7.33 13.76
N LEU A 363 -14.02 -6.16 14.01
CA LEU A 363 -13.30 -5.01 14.55
C LEU A 363 -13.75 -4.73 15.99
N THR A 364 -12.81 -4.68 16.91
CA THR A 364 -12.99 -4.34 18.32
C THR A 364 -12.04 -3.21 18.68
N GLY A 365 -12.54 -2.04 19.05
CA GLY A 365 -11.69 -0.88 19.41
C GLY A 365 -11.03 -1.10 20.76
N GLY A 366 -11.82 -1.46 21.77
CA GLY A 366 -11.36 -1.66 23.14
C GLY A 366 -11.65 -0.46 24.01
N GLY A 367 -10.64 0.15 24.56
CA GLY A 367 -10.80 1.30 25.45
C GLY A 367 -10.04 2.51 24.98
N GLY A 368 -10.76 3.61 24.78
CA GLY A 368 -10.24 4.87 24.26
C GLY A 368 -11.15 5.47 23.22
N THR A 369 -10.60 6.32 22.38
CA THR A 369 -11.32 6.92 21.24
C THR A 369 -10.87 6.25 19.95
N ASP A 370 -11.72 5.37 19.41
CA ASP A 370 -11.34 4.52 18.30
C ASP A 370 -11.96 4.97 16.97
N ILE A 371 -11.25 4.70 15.89
CA ILE A 371 -11.71 4.94 14.53
C ILE A 371 -11.82 3.61 13.79
N PHE A 372 -13.04 3.27 13.38
CA PHE A 372 -13.33 2.10 12.56
C PHE A 372 -13.51 2.53 11.12
N MET A 373 -12.69 2.02 10.22
CA MET A 373 -12.78 2.31 8.80
C MET A 373 -13.54 1.20 8.08
N LEU A 374 -14.60 1.56 7.36
CA LEU A 374 -15.34 0.67 6.46
C LEU A 374 -15.13 1.12 5.01
N ARG A 375 -14.95 0.18 4.10
CA ARG A 375 -14.68 0.46 2.69
C ARG A 375 -15.94 0.36 1.83
N GLY A 376 -16.23 1.44 1.10
CA GLY A 376 -17.39 1.52 0.22
C GLY A 376 -17.27 0.77 -1.10
N ASP A 377 -16.06 0.60 -1.58
CA ASP A 377 -15.78 -0.10 -2.84
C ASP A 377 -16.06 -1.62 -2.76
N GLU A 378 -16.04 -2.20 -1.59
CA GLU A 378 -16.37 -3.61 -1.35
C GLU A 378 -17.87 -3.84 -1.18
N ALA A 379 -18.58 -2.89 -0.57
CA ALA A 379 -20.01 -2.99 -0.29
C ALA A 379 -20.86 -3.25 -1.55
N ALA A 380 -20.39 -2.90 -2.73
CA ALA A 380 -21.10 -3.15 -3.99
C ALA A 380 -21.38 -4.65 -4.24
N THR A 381 -20.61 -5.53 -3.62
CA THR A 381 -20.71 -6.99 -3.77
C THR A 381 -21.41 -7.67 -2.59
N VAL A 382 -21.51 -7.02 -1.42
CA VAL A 382 -22.05 -7.60 -0.19
C VAL A 382 -23.56 -7.41 -0.11
N SER A 383 -24.31 -8.41 -0.52
CA SER A 383 -25.77 -8.44 -0.38
C SER A 383 -26.26 -9.25 0.84
N ASP A 384 -25.41 -10.11 1.37
CA ASP A 384 -25.67 -10.95 2.55
C ASP A 384 -25.07 -10.28 3.80
N ILE A 385 -25.90 -10.08 4.81
CA ILE A 385 -25.49 -9.50 6.10
C ILE A 385 -24.40 -10.31 6.81
N ASN A 386 -24.30 -11.59 6.52
CA ASN A 386 -23.26 -12.46 7.11
C ASN A 386 -21.88 -12.30 6.48
N LEU A 387 -21.77 -11.51 5.42
CA LEU A 387 -20.54 -11.23 4.70
C LEU A 387 -20.05 -9.79 4.90
N ALA A 388 -20.66 -9.05 5.81
CA ALA A 388 -20.30 -7.67 6.11
C ALA A 388 -19.42 -7.60 7.36
N ASP A 389 -18.56 -6.61 7.42
CA ASP A 389 -17.73 -6.34 8.58
C ASP A 389 -18.54 -6.09 9.85
N ILE A 390 -17.99 -6.46 10.98
CA ILE A 390 -18.65 -6.36 12.28
C ILE A 390 -17.82 -5.49 13.23
N ILE A 391 -18.38 -4.38 13.66
CA ILE A 391 -17.86 -3.57 14.77
C ILE A 391 -18.54 -4.03 16.05
N THR A 392 -17.76 -4.54 17.01
CA THR A 392 -18.28 -5.29 18.15
C THR A 392 -18.60 -4.45 19.37
N ASP A 393 -17.90 -3.34 19.63
CA ASP A 393 -17.89 -2.63 20.92
C ASP A 393 -17.96 -1.11 20.82
N PHE A 394 -18.45 -0.57 19.72
CA PHE A 394 -18.56 0.86 19.42
C PHE A 394 -19.22 1.68 20.53
N LYS A 395 -18.55 2.72 21.03
CA LYS A 395 -18.97 3.57 22.15
C LYS A 395 -18.81 5.06 21.86
N VAL A 396 -19.87 5.72 21.46
CA VAL A 396 -19.88 7.19 21.26
C VAL A 396 -19.47 7.96 22.54
N SER A 397 -19.72 7.38 23.73
CA SER A 397 -19.31 7.99 25.00
C SER A 397 -17.79 8.07 25.21
N GLU A 398 -17.02 7.23 24.51
CA GLU A 398 -15.56 7.25 24.49
C GLU A 398 -15.02 8.09 23.33
N GLY A 399 -15.91 8.51 22.42
CA GLY A 399 -15.56 9.37 21.29
C GLY A 399 -15.39 8.64 19.96
N ASP A 400 -15.71 7.35 19.92
CA ASP A 400 -15.55 6.51 18.75
C ASP A 400 -16.21 7.07 17.51
N LYS A 401 -15.59 6.82 16.37
CA LYS A 401 -16.04 7.22 15.03
C LYS A 401 -16.04 6.04 14.07
N ILE A 402 -16.98 6.09 13.14
CA ILE A 402 -16.97 5.22 11.97
C ILE A 402 -16.63 6.09 10.77
N HIS A 403 -15.56 5.77 10.10
CA HIS A 403 -15.17 6.40 8.85
C HIS A 403 -15.56 5.49 7.69
N ILE A 404 -16.22 6.05 6.69
CA ILE A 404 -16.53 5.34 5.45
C ILE A 404 -15.59 5.85 4.37
N LEU A 405 -14.74 4.97 3.87
CA LEU A 405 -13.84 5.29 2.78
C LEU A 405 -14.59 5.19 1.45
N ASP A 406 -15.13 6.29 0.99
CA ASP A 406 -15.83 6.35 -0.30
C ASP A 406 -15.98 7.79 -0.80
N THR A 407 -16.32 7.91 -2.08
CA THR A 407 -16.78 9.14 -2.72
C THR A 407 -18.30 9.35 -2.56
N ILE A 408 -18.99 8.44 -1.88
CA ILE A 408 -20.45 8.45 -1.72
C ILE A 408 -20.85 9.49 -0.67
N PRO A 409 -21.76 10.42 -0.98
CA PRO A 409 -22.29 11.35 0.01
C PRO A 409 -22.98 10.63 1.18
N LEU A 410 -22.82 11.12 2.41
CA LEU A 410 -23.50 10.59 3.60
C LEU A 410 -25.02 10.41 3.41
N ALA A 411 -25.65 11.26 2.60
CA ALA A 411 -27.05 11.16 2.24
C ALA A 411 -27.45 9.87 1.48
N ASN A 412 -26.48 9.20 0.90
CA ASN A 412 -26.67 7.93 0.21
C ASN A 412 -26.46 6.71 1.13
N LEU A 413 -26.15 6.92 2.39
CA LEU A 413 -26.10 5.85 3.38
C LEU A 413 -27.46 5.67 4.06
N SER A 414 -27.77 4.44 4.39
CA SER A 414 -28.92 4.07 5.21
C SER A 414 -28.47 3.32 6.45
N PHE A 415 -29.02 3.69 7.58
CA PHE A 415 -28.77 3.09 8.89
C PHE A 415 -30.06 2.42 9.37
N THR A 416 -30.07 1.11 9.47
CA THR A 416 -31.27 0.33 9.77
C THR A 416 -31.04 -0.64 10.92
N SER A 417 -32.05 -0.87 11.76
CA SER A 417 -31.97 -1.86 12.83
C SER A 417 -32.07 -3.28 12.31
N SER A 418 -31.24 -4.17 12.84
CA SER A 418 -31.35 -5.61 12.72
C SER A 418 -31.26 -6.21 14.14
N GLY A 419 -32.40 -6.41 14.78
CA GLY A 419 -32.45 -6.72 16.21
C GLY A 419 -31.93 -5.54 17.04
N ASN A 420 -30.87 -5.75 17.81
CA ASN A 420 -30.20 -4.72 18.60
C ASN A 420 -29.08 -4.01 17.83
N ASP A 421 -28.74 -4.49 16.67
CA ASP A 421 -27.61 -4.02 15.87
C ASP A 421 -28.03 -2.95 14.85
N THR A 422 -27.07 -2.16 14.40
CA THR A 422 -27.25 -1.26 13.25
C THR A 422 -26.53 -1.80 12.04
N VAL A 423 -27.25 -1.86 10.93
CA VAL A 423 -26.69 -2.20 9.60
C VAL A 423 -26.49 -0.92 8.81
N ILE A 424 -25.29 -0.69 8.35
CA ILE A 424 -24.89 0.42 7.48
C ILE A 424 -24.88 -0.06 6.04
N LYS A 425 -25.61 0.62 5.16
CA LYS A 425 -25.73 0.26 3.73
C LYS A 425 -25.54 1.47 2.83
N ILE A 426 -25.00 1.23 1.65
CA ILE A 426 -25.11 2.17 0.53
C ILE A 426 -26.46 1.99 -0.11
N THR A 427 -27.23 3.08 -0.28
CA THR A 427 -28.56 3.07 -0.89
C THR A 427 -28.49 2.50 -2.31
N ASN A 428 -29.29 1.45 -2.57
CA ASN A 428 -29.30 0.69 -3.84
C ASN A 428 -28.00 -0.07 -4.17
N SER A 429 -27.13 -0.26 -3.22
CA SER A 429 -25.92 -1.08 -3.32
C SER A 429 -25.88 -2.14 -2.20
N GLY A 430 -24.73 -2.40 -1.64
CA GLY A 430 -24.52 -3.44 -0.63
C GLY A 430 -24.43 -2.93 0.80
N ILE A 431 -24.08 -3.86 1.69
CA ILE A 431 -23.89 -3.63 3.11
C ILE A 431 -22.42 -3.26 3.34
N LEU A 432 -22.20 -2.19 4.09
CA LEU A 432 -20.87 -1.75 4.50
C LEU A 432 -20.40 -2.42 5.77
N GLY A 433 -21.28 -2.52 6.75
CA GLY A 433 -20.91 -3.10 8.03
C GLY A 433 -22.08 -3.18 9.00
N ILE A 434 -21.83 -3.86 10.11
CA ILE A 434 -22.78 -4.07 11.23
C ILE A 434 -22.14 -3.52 12.50
N VAL A 435 -22.86 -2.65 13.20
CA VAL A 435 -22.46 -2.16 14.52
C VAL A 435 -23.30 -2.84 15.58
N LYS A 436 -22.67 -3.63 16.43
CA LYS A 436 -23.34 -4.46 17.43
C LYS A 436 -23.88 -3.63 18.58
N ASN A 437 -25.12 -3.92 18.99
CA ASN A 437 -25.80 -3.38 20.15
C ASN A 437 -25.90 -1.84 20.22
N VAL A 438 -25.88 -1.14 19.09
CA VAL A 438 -25.95 0.31 18.98
C VAL A 438 -27.13 0.72 18.10
N GLN A 439 -27.87 1.76 18.48
CA GLN A 439 -29.02 2.25 17.73
C GLN A 439 -28.61 3.02 16.47
N PRO A 440 -29.37 2.94 15.37
CA PRO A 440 -29.05 3.60 14.10
C PRO A 440 -28.81 5.11 14.19
N SER A 441 -29.57 5.82 15.00
CA SER A 441 -29.40 7.26 15.18
C SER A 441 -28.07 7.64 15.83
N VAL A 442 -27.55 6.78 16.70
CA VAL A 442 -26.25 6.97 17.35
C VAL A 442 -25.12 6.72 16.35
N VAL A 443 -25.18 5.61 15.62
CA VAL A 443 -24.20 5.27 14.58
C VAL A 443 -24.15 6.37 13.51
N GLN A 444 -25.32 6.81 13.02
CA GLN A 444 -25.41 7.85 12.00
C GLN A 444 -24.73 9.16 12.40
N THR A 445 -24.85 9.58 13.67
CA THR A 445 -24.23 10.84 14.15
C THR A 445 -22.73 10.75 14.30
N ALA A 446 -22.20 9.55 14.46
CA ALA A 446 -20.78 9.28 14.63
C ALA A 446 -20.08 8.81 13.33
N THR A 447 -20.86 8.68 12.24
CA THR A 447 -20.31 8.28 10.94
C THR A 447 -19.83 9.48 10.14
N VAL A 448 -18.64 9.39 9.58
CA VAL A 448 -17.98 10.39 8.75
C VAL A 448 -17.65 9.78 7.40
N ILE A 449 -17.90 10.51 6.32
CA ILE A 449 -17.41 10.12 4.99
C ILE A 449 -15.99 10.64 4.84
N THR A 450 -15.12 9.74 4.50
CA THR A 450 -13.72 10.02 4.25
C THR A 450 -13.43 9.77 2.78
N SER A 451 -13.05 10.81 2.07
CA SER A 451 -12.65 10.65 0.66
C SER A 451 -11.41 9.75 0.57
N PRO A 452 -11.34 8.85 -0.43
CA PRO A 452 -10.11 8.14 -0.72
C PRO A 452 -8.89 9.05 -0.94
N THR A 453 -9.13 10.30 -1.34
CA THR A 453 -8.10 11.33 -1.45
C THR A 453 -7.67 11.90 -0.10
N ASP A 454 -8.46 11.72 0.95
CA ASP A 454 -8.18 12.19 2.30
C ASP A 454 -7.56 11.08 3.16
N LEU A 455 -7.53 9.85 2.66
CA LEU A 455 -6.99 8.69 3.36
C LEU A 455 -5.55 8.44 2.96
N ALA A 456 -4.64 9.08 3.63
CA ALA A 456 -3.22 8.72 3.55
C ALA A 456 -2.84 7.62 4.55
N LEU A 457 -3.77 6.75 4.84
CA LEU A 457 -3.56 5.63 5.73
C LEU A 457 -3.48 4.33 4.93
N THR A 458 -2.53 4.28 4.06
CA THR A 458 -2.15 3.09 3.36
C THR A 458 -0.74 2.77 3.79
N ILE A 459 -0.64 2.17 4.94
CA ILE A 459 0.58 1.49 5.37
C ILE A 459 0.35 0.00 5.19
N GLY A 460 1.22 -0.59 4.46
CA GLY A 460 1.28 -2.00 4.19
C GLY A 460 1.15 -2.35 2.78
#